data_a4d77b96c9d4cf73853f5595f5f72a3d
#
_entry.id   a4d77b96c9d4cf73853f5595f5f72a3d
#
_cell.length_a   1.000
_cell.length_b   1.000
_cell.length_c   1.000
_cell.angle_alpha   90.00
_cell.angle_beta   90.00
_cell.angle_gamma   90.00
#
_symmetry.space_group_name_H-M   'P 1'
#
loop_
_entity.id
_entity.type
_entity.pdbx_description
1 polymer ?
#
loop_
_entity_poly.entity_id
_entity_poly.type
_entity_poly.pdbx_seq_one_letter_code
_entity_poly.pdbx_strand_id
1 'polypeptide(L)'
;NSLGYYSGVAVNLKYINETGNFPQKDPERIPANTKIGFLIWNNGWVNAKANGNMFYSTKSLNSDKISHTAIFAAKNKAGDRVNVITMEDWKNGENDYNDVAFVISSNPIAAIEVPDVPNPGDRQGTEMYSGVLGFEDNWPEQGDYDLNDVVMKYQSSVDYNIDNKVLNIIDKFTLAWTGANYKNSFAYEVPFDLSKASKVTVNGSEASSYSGNVITLFKDAKAELGVSNVNAEDMINQNIQEKTYTVSIQFNNPTLDKSVVVAPYNPF
;
A
#
# COMPACT_ATOMS: atom_id res chain seq x y z
N ASN A 1 25.11 38.99 -6.22
CA ASN A 1 23.68 39.10 -6.47
C ASN A 1 23.07 37.75 -6.18
N SER A 2 22.55 37.57 -4.98
CA SER A 2 21.68 36.43 -4.71
C SER A 2 20.42 36.67 -5.56
N LEU A 3 20.27 35.88 -6.61
CA LEU A 3 18.92 35.69 -7.19
C LEU A 3 18.11 35.04 -6.09
N GLY A 4 17.45 35.87 -5.28
CA GLY A 4 16.65 35.38 -4.16
C GLY A 4 15.43 34.63 -4.67
N TYR A 5 15.58 33.34 -4.86
CA TYR A 5 14.42 32.48 -5.01
C TYR A 5 13.82 32.24 -3.63
N TYR A 6 12.60 32.67 -3.46
CA TYR A 6 11.84 32.47 -2.23
C TYR A 6 10.97 31.21 -2.38
N SER A 7 10.57 30.64 -1.26
CA SER A 7 9.60 29.56 -1.24
C SER A 7 8.35 29.92 -2.07
N GLY A 8 7.95 29.02 -2.96
CA GLY A 8 6.81 29.22 -3.86
C GLY A 8 7.12 29.92 -5.20
N VAL A 9 8.38 30.23 -5.47
CA VAL A 9 8.76 30.78 -6.78
C VAL A 9 8.89 29.66 -7.80
N ALA A 10 8.19 29.79 -8.94
CA ALA A 10 8.33 28.90 -10.07
C ALA A 10 9.57 29.29 -10.90
N VAL A 11 10.38 28.28 -11.27
CA VAL A 11 11.56 28.44 -12.10
C VAL A 11 11.45 27.53 -13.32
N ASN A 12 11.54 28.12 -14.51
CA ASN A 12 11.57 27.35 -15.75
C ASN A 12 12.94 26.70 -15.94
N LEU A 13 12.96 25.37 -16.07
CA LEU A 13 14.17 24.65 -16.45
C LEU A 13 14.50 24.94 -17.91
N LYS A 14 15.76 25.18 -18.19
CA LYS A 14 16.28 25.42 -19.55
C LYS A 14 17.22 24.29 -19.94
N TYR A 15 17.05 23.79 -21.14
CA TYR A 15 17.92 22.78 -21.71
C TYR A 15 19.21 23.47 -22.26
N ILE A 16 20.36 22.94 -21.89
CA ILE A 16 21.66 23.30 -22.46
C ILE A 16 22.15 22.11 -23.28
N ASN A 17 22.49 22.32 -24.52
CA ASN A 17 22.99 21.29 -25.41
C ASN A 17 24.40 20.79 -25.00
N GLU A 18 24.87 19.74 -25.65
CA GLU A 18 26.18 19.13 -25.37
C GLU A 18 27.37 20.10 -25.53
N THR A 19 27.21 21.18 -26.30
CA THR A 19 28.24 22.23 -26.47
C THR A 19 28.16 23.31 -25.39
N GLY A 20 27.27 23.17 -24.40
CA GLY A 20 27.11 24.14 -23.31
C GLY A 20 26.31 25.38 -23.68
N ASN A 21 25.63 25.38 -24.82
CA ASN A 21 24.85 26.52 -25.31
C ASN A 21 23.35 26.27 -25.17
N PHE A 22 22.59 27.34 -24.93
CA PHE A 22 21.12 27.27 -25.05
C PHE A 22 20.74 27.13 -26.53
N PRO A 23 19.80 26.24 -26.89
CA PRO A 23 19.22 26.20 -28.21
C PRO A 23 18.65 27.60 -28.56
N GLN A 24 18.87 28.06 -29.80
CA GLN A 24 18.36 29.37 -30.24
C GLN A 24 16.85 29.44 -30.32
N LYS A 25 16.20 28.27 -30.45
CA LYS A 25 14.74 28.12 -30.49
C LYS A 25 14.30 27.24 -29.34
N ASP A 26 13.33 27.72 -28.57
CA ASP A 26 12.68 27.01 -27.47
C ASP A 26 13.66 26.39 -26.42
N PRO A 27 14.52 27.18 -25.73
CA PRO A 27 15.46 26.65 -24.75
C PRO A 27 14.79 25.97 -23.54
N GLU A 28 13.50 26.18 -23.37
CA GLU A 28 12.68 25.54 -22.31
C GLU A 28 12.13 24.19 -22.75
N ARG A 29 12.31 23.81 -24.02
CA ARG A 29 11.89 22.51 -24.53
C ARG A 29 12.96 21.47 -24.31
N ILE A 30 12.75 20.62 -23.30
CA ILE A 30 13.64 19.49 -23.03
C ILE A 30 13.35 18.38 -24.04
N PRO A 31 14.37 17.80 -24.69
CA PRO A 31 14.17 16.70 -25.64
C PRO A 31 13.49 15.50 -25.01
N ALA A 32 12.71 14.76 -25.79
CA ALA A 32 12.11 13.50 -25.36
C ALA A 32 13.21 12.50 -24.92
N ASN A 33 12.88 11.65 -23.95
CA ASN A 33 13.79 10.66 -23.37
C ASN A 33 14.99 11.25 -22.60
N THR A 34 14.96 12.54 -22.26
CA THR A 34 15.96 13.15 -21.38
C THR A 34 15.71 12.72 -19.93
N LYS A 35 16.72 12.14 -19.30
CA LYS A 35 16.69 11.89 -17.85
C LYS A 35 17.16 13.13 -17.11
N ILE A 36 16.33 13.64 -16.20
CA ILE A 36 16.65 14.79 -15.36
C ILE A 36 16.99 14.27 -13.98
N GLY A 37 18.21 14.59 -13.53
CA GLY A 37 18.64 14.35 -12.15
C GLY A 37 18.74 15.69 -11.42
N PHE A 38 18.54 15.67 -10.12
CA PHE A 38 18.69 16.81 -9.23
C PHE A 38 19.85 16.58 -8.28
N LEU A 39 20.42 17.65 -7.82
CA LEU A 39 21.43 17.61 -6.78
C LEU A 39 21.16 18.73 -5.76
N ILE A 40 21.45 18.46 -4.51
CA ILE A 40 21.53 19.44 -3.45
C ILE A 40 22.99 19.59 -3.02
N TRP A 41 23.38 20.80 -2.72
CA TRP A 41 24.72 21.10 -2.29
C TRP A 41 24.67 21.63 -0.86
N ASN A 42 25.00 20.79 0.09
CA ASN A 42 25.05 21.15 1.50
C ASN A 42 26.08 22.27 1.71
N ASN A 43 25.69 23.37 2.35
CA ASN A 43 26.54 24.58 2.51
C ASN A 43 27.14 25.07 1.18
N GLY A 44 26.41 24.90 0.10
CA GLY A 44 26.92 24.87 -1.27
C GLY A 44 27.58 26.12 -1.79
N TRP A 45 27.36 27.30 -1.19
CA TRP A 45 27.83 28.55 -1.74
C TRP A 45 28.42 29.46 -0.67
N VAL A 46 29.73 29.38 -0.50
CA VAL A 46 30.48 30.23 0.44
C VAL A 46 31.49 31.09 -0.33
N ASN A 47 31.44 32.39 -0.11
CA ASN A 47 32.37 33.36 -0.74
C ASN A 47 32.42 33.23 -2.29
N ALA A 48 31.26 33.11 -2.93
CA ALA A 48 31.09 32.95 -4.36
C ALA A 48 31.78 31.70 -4.97
N LYS A 49 32.04 30.71 -4.17
CA LYS A 49 32.57 29.40 -4.59
C LYS A 49 31.69 28.28 -4.09
N ALA A 50 31.60 27.24 -4.88
CA ALA A 50 31.00 26.00 -4.49
C ALA A 50 31.79 25.37 -3.32
N ASN A 51 31.09 24.95 -2.27
CA ASN A 51 31.65 24.36 -1.05
C ASN A 51 30.69 23.31 -0.53
N GLY A 52 31.16 22.42 0.36
CA GLY A 52 30.35 21.40 0.97
C GLY A 52 30.21 20.13 0.14
N ASN A 53 29.25 19.28 0.54
CA ASN A 53 29.00 17.99 -0.07
C ASN A 53 27.84 18.07 -1.08
N MET A 54 27.93 17.27 -2.14
CA MET A 54 26.86 17.11 -3.12
C MET A 54 26.12 15.80 -2.88
N PHE A 55 24.79 15.88 -2.89
CA PHE A 55 23.90 14.74 -2.81
C PHE A 55 23.01 14.71 -4.06
N TYR A 56 23.04 13.59 -4.76
CA TYR A 56 22.38 13.42 -6.05
C TYR A 56 21.09 12.62 -5.90
N SER A 57 20.10 12.95 -6.69
CA SER A 57 18.88 12.12 -6.85
C SER A 57 19.20 10.75 -7.45
N THR A 58 20.31 10.62 -8.17
CA THR A 58 20.78 9.36 -8.70
C THR A 58 21.67 8.65 -7.67
N LYS A 59 21.14 7.60 -7.05
CA LYS A 59 21.80 6.83 -5.98
C LYS A 59 23.25 6.44 -6.28
N SER A 60 23.55 6.02 -7.51
CA SER A 60 24.89 5.56 -7.89
C SER A 60 25.96 6.67 -7.88
N LEU A 61 25.56 7.93 -7.94
CA LEU A 61 26.45 9.09 -7.88
C LEU A 61 26.80 9.50 -6.45
N ASN A 62 26.03 9.07 -5.46
CA ASN A 62 26.30 9.34 -4.06
C ASN A 62 27.47 8.48 -3.56
N SER A 63 28.34 9.06 -2.74
CA SER A 63 29.54 8.38 -2.22
C SER A 63 29.19 7.20 -1.31
N ASP A 64 28.06 7.27 -0.60
CA ASP A 64 27.53 6.25 0.31
C ASP A 64 26.63 5.24 -0.39
N LYS A 65 26.30 5.44 -1.67
CA LYS A 65 25.38 4.59 -2.44
C LYS A 65 23.96 4.52 -1.88
N ILE A 66 23.55 5.53 -1.09
CA ILE A 66 22.20 5.67 -0.55
C ILE A 66 21.41 6.66 -1.41
N SER A 67 20.08 6.51 -1.47
CA SER A 67 19.20 7.51 -2.06
C SER A 67 19.02 8.67 -1.09
N HIS A 68 19.34 9.87 -1.55
CA HIS A 68 19.10 11.12 -0.81
C HIS A 68 17.90 11.87 -1.37
N THR A 69 16.98 11.17 -2.03
CA THR A 69 15.82 11.75 -2.67
C THR A 69 14.62 10.85 -2.48
N ALA A 70 13.51 11.43 -2.10
CA ALA A 70 12.19 10.80 -2.17
C ALA A 70 11.33 11.56 -3.20
N ILE A 71 10.48 10.82 -3.91
CA ILE A 71 9.56 11.38 -4.91
C ILE A 71 8.17 10.83 -4.60
N PHE A 72 7.18 11.71 -4.55
CA PHE A 72 5.80 11.30 -4.31
C PHE A 72 4.81 12.20 -5.05
N ALA A 73 3.61 11.69 -5.29
CA ALA A 73 2.52 12.48 -5.81
C ALA A 73 1.75 13.17 -4.68
N ALA A 74 1.36 14.42 -4.92
CA ALA A 74 0.48 15.19 -4.06
C ALA A 74 -0.61 15.88 -4.88
N LYS A 75 -1.58 16.51 -4.21
CA LYS A 75 -2.54 17.40 -4.85
C LYS A 75 -2.22 18.85 -4.47
N ASN A 76 -2.26 19.74 -5.44
CA ASN A 76 -2.20 21.18 -5.18
C ASN A 76 -3.53 21.70 -4.63
N LYS A 77 -3.61 23.00 -4.31
CA LYS A 77 -4.85 23.62 -3.80
C LYS A 77 -6.02 23.54 -4.80
N ALA A 78 -5.75 23.41 -6.07
CA ALA A 78 -6.78 23.25 -7.12
C ALA A 78 -7.24 21.79 -7.27
N GLY A 79 -6.61 20.85 -6.58
CA GLY A 79 -6.90 19.42 -6.67
C GLY A 79 -6.10 18.69 -7.76
N ASP A 80 -5.23 19.40 -8.51
CA ASP A 80 -4.43 18.78 -9.57
C ASP A 80 -3.28 17.95 -8.97
N ARG A 81 -2.97 16.84 -9.62
CA ARG A 81 -1.81 16.02 -9.29
C ARG A 81 -0.53 16.80 -9.56
N VAL A 82 0.37 16.81 -8.59
CA VAL A 82 1.71 17.34 -8.71
C VAL A 82 2.73 16.31 -8.23
N ASN A 83 3.92 16.35 -8.82
CA ASN A 83 5.04 15.53 -8.38
C ASN A 83 5.90 16.37 -7.44
N VAL A 84 6.13 15.86 -6.24
CA VAL A 84 6.97 16.49 -5.22
C VAL A 84 8.27 15.72 -5.14
N ILE A 85 9.39 16.43 -5.22
CA ILE A 85 10.72 15.88 -4.99
C ILE A 85 11.23 16.48 -3.68
N THR A 86 11.68 15.62 -2.79
CA THR A 86 12.33 16.00 -1.54
C THR A 86 13.73 15.44 -1.47
N MET A 87 14.62 16.12 -0.81
CA MET A 87 16.03 15.71 -0.73
C MET A 87 16.55 15.87 0.70
N GLU A 88 17.51 15.00 1.03
CA GLU A 88 18.29 14.98 2.26
C GLU A 88 19.71 15.46 1.97
N ASP A 89 20.20 16.45 2.71
CA ASP A 89 21.51 17.08 2.49
C ASP A 89 22.58 16.59 3.47
N TRP A 90 22.31 15.54 4.23
CA TRP A 90 23.23 15.01 5.22
C TRP A 90 23.49 13.51 5.03
N LYS A 91 24.78 13.14 5.07
CA LYS A 91 25.20 11.74 5.13
C LYS A 91 25.00 11.20 6.53
N ASN A 92 24.24 10.12 6.68
CA ASN A 92 23.80 9.55 7.96
C ASN A 92 22.83 10.47 8.74
N GLY A 93 22.08 11.30 8.04
CA GLY A 93 21.04 12.14 8.60
C GLY A 93 19.83 11.38 9.11
N GLU A 94 18.79 12.11 9.44
CA GLU A 94 17.55 11.56 10.00
C GLU A 94 16.77 10.74 8.98
N ASN A 95 17.13 10.86 7.69
CA ASN A 95 16.44 10.23 6.54
C ASN A 95 14.95 10.62 6.46
N ASP A 96 14.63 11.83 6.87
CA ASP A 96 13.26 12.37 6.81
C ASP A 96 12.98 13.11 5.49
N TYR A 97 14.03 13.36 4.68
CA TYR A 97 13.96 13.96 3.35
C TYR A 97 13.29 15.32 3.32
N ASN A 98 13.47 16.14 4.34
CA ASN A 98 12.76 17.42 4.47
C ASN A 98 13.64 18.66 4.30
N ASP A 99 14.96 18.53 4.04
CA ASP A 99 15.88 19.66 3.89
C ASP A 99 15.52 20.55 2.71
N VAL A 100 15.11 19.95 1.59
CA VAL A 100 14.60 20.67 0.41
C VAL A 100 13.39 19.94 -0.16
N ALA A 101 12.33 20.69 -0.43
CA ALA A 101 11.16 20.19 -1.13
C ALA A 101 10.78 21.12 -2.28
N PHE A 102 10.49 20.56 -3.45
CA PHE A 102 10.01 21.31 -4.60
C PHE A 102 9.04 20.49 -5.44
N VAL A 103 8.15 21.21 -6.11
CA VAL A 103 7.19 20.63 -7.05
C VAL A 103 7.79 20.69 -8.44
N ILE A 104 7.67 19.59 -9.18
CA ILE A 104 8.03 19.54 -10.60
C ILE A 104 6.76 19.39 -11.44
N SER A 105 6.67 20.17 -12.50
CA SER A 105 5.56 20.10 -13.46
C SER A 105 6.08 20.28 -14.89
N SER A 106 5.30 19.84 -15.87
CA SER A 106 5.60 19.99 -17.28
C SER A 106 4.34 20.34 -18.06
N ASN A 107 4.53 20.81 -19.28
CA ASN A 107 3.43 21.02 -20.23
C ASN A 107 3.69 20.24 -21.53
N PRO A 108 2.91 19.21 -21.87
CA PRO A 108 1.83 18.65 -21.03
C PRO A 108 2.35 17.94 -19.77
N ILE A 109 1.52 17.83 -18.74
CA ILE A 109 1.92 17.23 -17.45
C ILE A 109 2.36 15.77 -17.63
N ALA A 110 1.76 15.06 -18.58
CA ALA A 110 2.11 13.69 -18.96
C ALA A 110 3.49 13.54 -19.64
N ALA A 111 4.20 14.66 -19.92
CA ALA A 111 5.54 14.59 -20.50
C ALA A 111 6.62 14.19 -19.46
N ILE A 112 6.32 14.26 -18.18
CA ILE A 112 7.22 13.74 -17.13
C ILE A 112 6.79 12.31 -16.80
N GLU A 113 7.64 11.35 -17.16
CA GLU A 113 7.60 10.02 -16.62
C GLU A 113 8.40 10.02 -15.33
N VAL A 114 7.74 9.90 -14.20
CA VAL A 114 8.39 9.74 -12.90
C VAL A 114 8.19 8.28 -12.50
N PRO A 115 9.23 7.44 -12.61
CA PRO A 115 9.14 6.05 -12.18
C PRO A 115 8.78 6.01 -10.69
N ASP A 116 7.89 5.12 -10.33
CA ASP A 116 7.53 4.79 -8.94
C ASP A 116 6.92 5.93 -8.11
N VAL A 117 6.46 7.02 -8.73
CA VAL A 117 5.66 8.02 -8.00
C VAL A 117 4.22 7.52 -7.88
N PRO A 118 3.71 7.28 -6.68
CA PRO A 118 2.33 6.85 -6.50
C PRO A 118 1.35 7.87 -7.09
N ASN A 119 0.41 7.41 -7.91
CA ASN A 119 -0.72 8.26 -8.28
C ASN A 119 -1.66 8.41 -7.07
N PRO A 120 -2.55 9.44 -7.05
CA PRO A 120 -3.58 9.51 -6.02
C PRO A 120 -4.48 8.27 -5.93
N GLY A 121 -4.54 7.47 -7.00
CA GLY A 121 -5.16 6.14 -7.00
C GLY A 121 -4.23 4.99 -6.63
N ASP A 122 -2.92 5.22 -6.49
CA ASP A 122 -1.95 4.19 -6.11
C ASP A 122 -1.92 3.98 -4.60
N ARG A 123 -1.42 2.82 -4.19
CA ARG A 123 -1.28 2.48 -2.79
C ARG A 123 -0.33 3.45 -2.07
N GLN A 124 -0.86 4.14 -1.05
CA GLN A 124 -0.10 5.00 -0.16
C GLN A 124 0.43 4.25 1.06
N GLY A 125 -0.33 3.27 1.55
CA GLY A 125 0.05 2.47 2.70
C GLY A 125 -0.81 1.22 2.82
N THR A 126 -0.50 0.41 3.83
CA THR A 126 -1.21 -0.82 4.16
C THR A 126 -1.43 -0.87 5.67
N GLU A 127 -2.65 -1.14 6.09
CA GLU A 127 -2.93 -1.52 7.47
C GLU A 127 -3.00 -3.04 7.57
N MET A 128 -2.49 -3.58 8.67
CA MET A 128 -2.40 -5.01 8.91
C MET A 128 -3.13 -5.37 10.20
N TYR A 129 -3.92 -6.43 10.12
CA TYR A 129 -4.64 -7.00 11.26
C TYR A 129 -4.38 -8.50 11.33
N SER A 130 -4.32 -9.07 12.53
CA SER A 130 -4.18 -10.51 12.70
C SER A 130 -4.67 -10.95 14.06
N GLY A 131 -5.09 -12.21 14.17
CA GLY A 131 -5.52 -12.80 15.42
C GLY A 131 -6.01 -14.23 15.26
N VAL A 132 -6.63 -14.72 16.33
CA VAL A 132 -7.27 -16.03 16.39
C VAL A 132 -8.70 -15.86 16.87
N LEU A 133 -9.62 -16.59 16.26
CA LEU A 133 -11.04 -16.64 16.58
C LEU A 133 -11.37 -18.04 17.03
N GLY A 134 -12.07 -18.18 18.13
CA GLY A 134 -12.62 -19.43 18.64
C GLY A 134 -14.14 -19.33 18.71
N PHE A 135 -14.82 -20.37 18.27
CA PHE A 135 -16.28 -20.44 18.23
C PHE A 135 -16.79 -21.66 19.00
N GLU A 136 -17.95 -21.49 19.61
CA GLU A 136 -18.73 -22.49 20.28
C GLU A 136 -20.03 -22.71 19.50
N ASP A 137 -20.34 -23.95 19.11
CA ASP A 137 -21.43 -24.27 18.19
C ASP A 137 -22.79 -24.49 18.85
N ASN A 138 -22.82 -24.66 20.16
CA ASN A 138 -24.06 -24.85 20.92
C ASN A 138 -24.75 -23.56 21.35
N TRP A 139 -24.18 -22.40 21.02
CA TRP A 139 -24.81 -21.13 21.38
C TRP A 139 -26.18 -20.94 20.70
N PRO A 140 -27.27 -20.56 21.43
CA PRO A 140 -27.31 -20.09 22.84
C PRO A 140 -27.55 -21.22 23.89
N GLU A 141 -27.52 -22.46 23.48
CA GLU A 141 -27.60 -23.58 24.42
C GLU A 141 -26.32 -23.71 25.24
N GLN A 142 -26.36 -24.47 26.30
CA GLN A 142 -25.17 -24.69 27.13
C GLN A 142 -24.22 -25.66 26.44
N GLY A 143 -23.05 -25.15 26.02
CA GLY A 143 -21.91 -25.93 25.56
C GLY A 143 -20.92 -26.23 26.68
N ASP A 144 -19.75 -26.73 26.32
CA ASP A 144 -18.63 -26.97 27.24
C ASP A 144 -17.73 -25.76 27.44
N TYR A 145 -17.98 -24.67 26.68
CA TYR A 145 -17.34 -23.37 26.77
C TYR A 145 -15.81 -23.38 26.57
N ASP A 146 -15.30 -24.29 25.78
CA ASP A 146 -13.88 -24.39 25.51
C ASP A 146 -13.45 -23.65 24.22
N LEU A 147 -14.42 -23.09 23.45
CA LEU A 147 -14.23 -22.27 22.25
C LEU A 147 -13.38 -22.95 21.17
N ASN A 148 -13.49 -24.25 21.03
CA ASN A 148 -12.67 -25.04 20.12
C ASN A 148 -13.48 -25.71 18.98
N ASP A 149 -14.78 -25.51 18.91
CA ASP A 149 -15.63 -26.12 17.87
C ASP A 149 -15.21 -25.69 16.46
N VAL A 150 -14.83 -24.43 16.29
CA VAL A 150 -14.12 -23.93 15.11
C VAL A 150 -13.07 -22.93 15.53
N VAL A 151 -11.81 -23.17 15.19
CA VAL A 151 -10.71 -22.22 15.43
C VAL A 151 -10.15 -21.73 14.13
N MET A 152 -10.21 -20.42 13.95
CA MET A 152 -9.71 -19.70 12.76
C MET A 152 -8.57 -18.78 13.13
N LYS A 153 -7.46 -18.83 12.41
CA LYS A 153 -6.46 -17.76 12.41
C LYS A 153 -6.82 -16.78 11.29
N TYR A 154 -6.63 -15.48 11.51
CA TYR A 154 -6.84 -14.52 10.45
C TYR A 154 -5.66 -13.56 10.31
N GLN A 155 -5.43 -13.13 9.07
CA GLN A 155 -4.57 -12.02 8.70
C GLN A 155 -5.30 -11.21 7.65
N SER A 156 -5.38 -9.90 7.84
CA SER A 156 -5.98 -8.98 6.88
C SER A 156 -5.00 -7.87 6.55
N SER A 157 -4.93 -7.50 5.29
CA SER A 157 -4.20 -6.33 4.82
C SER A 157 -5.12 -5.43 4.02
N VAL A 158 -5.11 -4.14 4.35
CA VAL A 158 -5.95 -3.12 3.74
C VAL A 158 -5.05 -2.08 3.09
N ASP A 159 -4.95 -2.11 1.77
CA ASP A 159 -4.22 -1.11 0.99
C ASP A 159 -5.09 0.11 0.76
N TYR A 160 -4.54 1.30 0.95
CA TYR A 160 -5.26 2.56 0.77
C TYR A 160 -4.42 3.59 0.02
N ASN A 161 -5.11 4.55 -0.60
CA ASN A 161 -4.52 5.65 -1.34
C ASN A 161 -4.26 6.88 -0.46
N ILE A 162 -3.72 7.94 -1.06
CA ILE A 162 -3.42 9.21 -0.39
C ILE A 162 -4.65 9.89 0.24
N ASP A 163 -5.85 9.61 -0.25
CA ASP A 163 -7.11 10.13 0.28
C ASP A 163 -7.71 9.21 1.36
N ASN A 164 -6.92 8.25 1.88
CA ASN A 164 -7.35 7.20 2.81
C ASN A 164 -8.48 6.31 2.27
N LYS A 165 -8.61 6.19 0.95
CA LYS A 165 -9.62 5.33 0.33
C LYS A 165 -9.03 3.95 0.04
N VAL A 166 -9.79 2.92 0.37
CA VAL A 166 -9.39 1.52 0.22
C VAL A 166 -9.27 1.15 -1.25
N LEU A 167 -8.12 0.62 -1.64
CA LEU A 167 -7.82 0.13 -2.97
C LEU A 167 -8.01 -1.38 -3.07
N ASN A 168 -7.56 -2.09 -2.04
CA ASN A 168 -7.55 -3.54 -2.02
C ASN A 168 -7.60 -4.04 -0.58
N ILE A 169 -8.30 -5.15 -0.38
CA ILE A 169 -8.31 -5.89 0.88
C ILE A 169 -7.88 -7.32 0.54
N ILE A 170 -6.95 -7.86 1.32
CA ILE A 170 -6.58 -9.27 1.25
C ILE A 170 -6.76 -9.87 2.63
N ASP A 171 -7.77 -10.73 2.77
CA ASP A 171 -8.06 -11.46 3.98
C ASP A 171 -7.61 -12.91 3.82
N LYS A 172 -6.84 -13.40 4.77
CA LYS A 172 -6.45 -14.81 4.89
C LYS A 172 -7.06 -15.38 6.15
N PHE A 173 -7.96 -16.32 5.98
CA PHE A 173 -8.54 -17.08 7.07
C PHE A 173 -8.03 -18.52 7.00
N THR A 174 -7.42 -18.99 8.06
CA THR A 174 -6.89 -20.34 8.15
C THR A 174 -7.69 -21.14 9.17
N LEU A 175 -8.40 -22.17 8.70
CA LEU A 175 -9.05 -23.15 9.56
C LEU A 175 -7.94 -23.99 10.20
N ALA A 176 -7.75 -23.78 11.51
CA ALA A 176 -6.69 -24.42 12.26
C ALA A 176 -7.18 -25.65 13.02
N TRP A 177 -8.48 -25.67 13.35
CA TRP A 177 -9.02 -26.70 14.24
C TRP A 177 -10.52 -26.82 14.12
N THR A 178 -11.07 -28.04 14.39
CA THR A 178 -12.48 -28.27 14.65
C THR A 178 -12.66 -29.39 15.68
N GLY A 179 -13.20 -29.07 16.85
CA GLY A 179 -13.52 -30.01 17.93
C GLY A 179 -14.97 -30.47 17.93
N ALA A 180 -15.83 -29.83 17.18
CA ALA A 180 -17.27 -29.98 17.18
C ALA A 180 -17.79 -31.35 16.75
N ASN A 181 -18.97 -31.69 17.24
CA ASN A 181 -19.74 -32.82 16.71
C ASN A 181 -20.62 -32.44 15.50
N TYR A 182 -20.96 -31.18 15.36
CA TYR A 182 -21.81 -30.68 14.29
C TYR A 182 -21.01 -30.35 13.02
N LYS A 183 -21.73 -30.03 11.93
CA LYS A 183 -21.18 -29.51 10.68
C LYS A 183 -21.17 -27.99 10.76
N ASN A 184 -20.05 -27.43 11.08
CA ASN A 184 -19.92 -25.99 11.26
C ASN A 184 -19.44 -25.34 9.96
N SER A 185 -20.16 -24.30 9.55
CA SER A 185 -19.75 -23.40 8.46
C SER A 185 -18.99 -22.21 9.03
N PHE A 186 -18.28 -21.49 8.14
CA PHE A 186 -17.69 -20.21 8.48
C PHE A 186 -17.98 -19.17 7.40
N ALA A 187 -18.46 -18.04 7.85
CA ALA A 187 -18.69 -16.87 7.03
C ALA A 187 -18.26 -15.61 7.80
N TYR A 188 -18.10 -14.51 7.10
CA TYR A 188 -17.89 -13.21 7.72
C TYR A 188 -18.60 -12.10 6.95
N GLU A 189 -19.04 -11.10 7.67
CA GLU A 189 -19.71 -9.93 7.15
C GLU A 189 -18.75 -8.74 7.15
N VAL A 190 -18.51 -8.15 5.97
CA VAL A 190 -17.73 -6.91 5.85
C VAL A 190 -18.61 -5.69 6.12
N PRO A 191 -18.03 -4.56 6.63
CA PRO A 191 -18.80 -3.37 7.01
C PRO A 191 -19.22 -2.49 5.82
N PHE A 192 -19.28 -3.05 4.61
CA PHE A 192 -19.65 -2.35 3.39
C PHE A 192 -20.32 -3.30 2.38
N ASP A 193 -21.07 -2.73 1.46
CA ASP A 193 -21.70 -3.48 0.37
C ASP A 193 -20.65 -3.93 -0.65
N LEU A 194 -20.53 -5.23 -0.87
CA LEU A 194 -19.60 -5.86 -1.82
C LEU A 194 -19.91 -5.49 -3.28
N SER A 195 -21.09 -4.99 -3.60
CA SER A 195 -21.42 -4.48 -4.94
C SER A 195 -20.59 -3.24 -5.32
N LYS A 196 -19.97 -2.55 -4.34
CA LYS A 196 -19.06 -1.43 -4.55
C LYS A 196 -17.66 -1.89 -4.97
N ALA A 197 -17.32 -3.16 -4.75
CA ALA A 197 -16.05 -3.72 -5.18
C ALA A 197 -16.06 -3.96 -6.70
N SER A 198 -14.94 -3.74 -7.34
CA SER A 198 -14.74 -4.04 -8.76
C SER A 198 -14.54 -5.53 -9.00
N LYS A 199 -14.01 -6.21 -7.99
CA LYS A 199 -13.74 -7.65 -8.05
C LYS A 199 -13.67 -8.23 -6.64
N VAL A 200 -14.27 -9.40 -6.46
CA VAL A 200 -14.18 -10.22 -5.25
C VAL A 200 -13.76 -11.62 -5.65
N THR A 201 -12.69 -12.15 -5.06
CA THR A 201 -12.23 -13.52 -5.32
C THR A 201 -12.01 -14.28 -4.03
N VAL A 202 -12.24 -15.59 -4.08
CA VAL A 202 -11.88 -16.52 -3.02
C VAL A 202 -10.94 -17.56 -3.63
N ASN A 203 -9.74 -17.70 -3.07
CA ASN A 203 -8.68 -18.58 -3.59
C ASN A 203 -8.39 -18.35 -5.08
N GLY A 204 -8.44 -17.08 -5.53
CA GLY A 204 -8.17 -16.67 -6.90
C GLY A 204 -9.33 -16.86 -7.89
N SER A 205 -10.39 -17.55 -7.51
CA SER A 205 -11.59 -17.69 -8.32
C SER A 205 -12.61 -16.60 -7.96
N GLU A 206 -13.39 -16.12 -8.95
CA GLU A 206 -14.47 -15.18 -8.65
C GLU A 206 -15.41 -15.77 -7.61
N ALA A 207 -15.73 -14.99 -6.59
CA ALA A 207 -16.57 -15.44 -5.50
C ALA A 207 -18.02 -15.55 -5.99
N SER A 208 -18.50 -16.79 -6.14
CA SER A 208 -19.92 -17.08 -6.40
C SER A 208 -20.74 -17.21 -5.10
N SER A 209 -20.08 -17.08 -3.95
CA SER A 209 -20.66 -17.38 -2.62
C SER A 209 -20.71 -16.16 -1.69
N TYR A 210 -20.93 -14.96 -2.21
CA TYR A 210 -21.27 -13.82 -1.36
C TYR A 210 -22.71 -13.34 -1.64
N SER A 211 -23.35 -12.84 -0.59
CA SER A 211 -24.69 -12.24 -0.68
C SER A 211 -24.67 -10.95 0.15
N GLY A 212 -24.93 -9.82 -0.51
CA GLY A 212 -24.84 -8.51 0.13
C GLY A 212 -23.42 -8.20 0.58
N ASN A 213 -23.17 -8.27 1.86
CA ASN A 213 -21.89 -8.00 2.52
C ASN A 213 -21.29 -9.23 3.23
N VAL A 214 -21.86 -10.43 3.02
CA VAL A 214 -21.44 -11.69 3.65
C VAL A 214 -20.67 -12.56 2.67
N ILE A 215 -19.50 -13.05 3.08
CA ILE A 215 -18.66 -13.98 2.33
C ILE A 215 -18.60 -15.31 3.10
N THR A 216 -19.09 -16.40 2.48
CA THR A 216 -19.00 -17.74 3.04
C THR A 216 -17.75 -18.44 2.54
N LEU A 217 -16.89 -18.94 3.44
CA LEU A 217 -15.66 -19.62 3.08
C LEU A 217 -15.84 -21.13 2.95
N PHE A 218 -16.58 -21.74 3.88
CA PHE A 218 -16.90 -23.16 3.83
C PHE A 218 -18.20 -23.47 4.58
N LYS A 219 -18.72 -24.68 4.35
CA LYS A 219 -20.00 -25.16 4.94
C LYS A 219 -19.83 -26.29 5.95
N ASP A 220 -18.64 -26.90 6.02
CA ASP A 220 -18.38 -28.04 6.90
C ASP A 220 -16.89 -28.08 7.24
N ALA A 221 -16.52 -27.60 8.43
CA ALA A 221 -15.12 -27.52 8.88
C ALA A 221 -14.42 -28.88 8.89
N LYS A 222 -15.16 -29.97 9.24
CA LYS A 222 -14.61 -31.31 9.24
C LYS A 222 -14.26 -31.82 7.85
N ALA A 223 -15.15 -31.57 6.89
CA ALA A 223 -14.91 -31.91 5.50
C ALA A 223 -13.71 -31.14 4.93
N GLU A 224 -13.53 -29.87 5.33
CA GLU A 224 -12.41 -29.06 4.89
C GLU A 224 -11.06 -29.55 5.42
N LEU A 225 -11.01 -30.07 6.65
CA LEU A 225 -9.80 -30.68 7.24
C LEU A 225 -9.64 -32.17 6.92
N GLY A 226 -10.64 -32.79 6.28
CA GLY A 226 -10.61 -34.22 5.95
C GLY A 226 -10.77 -35.13 7.17
N VAL A 227 -11.47 -34.67 8.19
CA VAL A 227 -11.64 -35.38 9.46
C VAL A 227 -13.11 -35.69 9.74
N SER A 228 -13.40 -36.79 10.47
CA SER A 228 -14.76 -37.19 10.83
C SER A 228 -15.18 -36.72 12.23
N ASN A 229 -14.32 -36.87 13.21
CA ASN A 229 -14.42 -36.30 14.56
C ASN A 229 -13.00 -36.10 15.07
N VAL A 230 -12.73 -34.94 15.67
CA VAL A 230 -11.38 -34.61 16.07
C VAL A 230 -11.34 -34.08 17.49
N ASN A 231 -10.55 -34.72 18.33
CA ASN A 231 -10.06 -34.14 19.56
C ASN A 231 -8.63 -33.57 19.35
N ALA A 232 -8.08 -32.88 20.34
CA ALA A 232 -6.77 -32.27 20.30
C ALA A 232 -5.66 -33.26 19.94
N GLU A 233 -5.75 -34.45 20.47
CA GLU A 233 -4.77 -35.51 20.31
C GLU A 233 -4.78 -36.04 18.88
N ASP A 234 -5.97 -36.15 18.26
CA ASP A 234 -6.12 -36.62 16.88
C ASP A 234 -5.52 -35.63 15.86
N MET A 235 -5.71 -34.32 16.04
CA MET A 235 -5.11 -33.31 15.16
C MET A 235 -3.59 -33.44 15.12
N ILE A 236 -2.98 -33.58 16.29
CA ILE A 236 -1.53 -33.73 16.42
C ILE A 236 -1.05 -35.07 15.84
N ASN A 237 -1.68 -36.16 16.24
CA ASN A 237 -1.24 -37.51 15.88
C ASN A 237 -1.49 -37.86 14.40
N GLN A 238 -2.55 -37.29 13.80
CA GLN A 238 -2.88 -37.52 12.37
C GLN A 238 -2.21 -36.53 11.42
N ASN A 239 -1.42 -35.58 11.94
CA ASN A 239 -0.75 -34.54 11.14
C ASN A 239 -1.72 -33.80 10.20
N ILE A 240 -2.89 -33.41 10.72
CA ILE A 240 -3.91 -32.74 9.94
C ILE A 240 -3.41 -31.35 9.52
N GLN A 241 -3.50 -31.06 8.23
CA GLN A 241 -3.01 -29.80 7.69
C GLN A 241 -4.07 -28.70 7.81
N GLU A 242 -3.67 -27.55 8.32
CA GLU A 242 -4.50 -26.35 8.33
C GLU A 242 -4.90 -25.95 6.91
N LYS A 243 -6.10 -25.43 6.72
CA LYS A 243 -6.59 -24.97 5.42
C LYS A 243 -6.80 -23.48 5.37
N THR A 244 -6.11 -22.81 4.43
CA THR A 244 -6.17 -21.36 4.27
C THR A 244 -7.06 -20.98 3.11
N TYR A 245 -7.90 -19.97 3.34
CA TYR A 245 -8.74 -19.28 2.36
C TYR A 245 -8.22 -17.87 2.19
N THR A 246 -7.97 -17.46 0.96
CA THR A 246 -7.56 -16.10 0.63
C THR A 246 -8.70 -15.40 -0.09
N VAL A 247 -9.19 -14.32 0.48
CA VAL A 247 -10.19 -13.44 -0.12
C VAL A 247 -9.50 -12.18 -0.58
N SER A 248 -9.74 -11.76 -1.83
CA SER A 248 -9.26 -10.48 -2.35
C SER A 248 -10.46 -9.66 -2.81
N ILE A 249 -10.53 -8.41 -2.33
CA ILE A 249 -11.58 -7.44 -2.66
C ILE A 249 -10.89 -6.21 -3.24
N GLN A 250 -11.18 -5.85 -4.49
CA GLN A 250 -10.53 -4.77 -5.24
C GLN A 250 -11.51 -3.65 -5.56
N PHE A 251 -11.03 -2.41 -5.52
CA PHE A 251 -11.81 -1.20 -5.80
C PHE A 251 -11.12 -0.35 -6.87
N ASN A 252 -11.63 -0.36 -8.11
CA ASN A 252 -11.10 0.49 -9.20
C ASN A 252 -11.48 1.97 -8.99
N ASN A 253 -12.63 2.22 -8.35
CA ASN A 253 -13.11 3.55 -7.99
C ASN A 253 -13.23 3.63 -6.46
N PRO A 254 -12.14 3.90 -5.74
CA PRO A 254 -12.10 3.80 -4.29
C PRO A 254 -12.90 4.95 -3.65
N THR A 255 -14.00 4.62 -2.99
CA THR A 255 -14.82 5.56 -2.21
C THR A 255 -14.88 5.20 -0.73
N LEU A 256 -14.56 3.96 -0.39
CA LEU A 256 -14.61 3.43 0.98
C LEU A 256 -13.43 3.99 1.79
N ASP A 257 -13.72 4.59 2.94
CA ASP A 257 -12.69 5.08 3.85
C ASP A 257 -12.06 3.90 4.64
N LYS A 258 -10.73 3.90 4.78
CA LYS A 258 -10.02 2.82 5.46
C LYS A 258 -10.42 2.67 6.93
N SER A 259 -10.86 3.74 7.59
CA SER A 259 -11.25 3.72 9.00
C SER A 259 -12.45 2.85 9.31
N VAL A 260 -13.26 2.51 8.29
CA VAL A 260 -14.40 1.60 8.47
C VAL A 260 -14.02 0.14 8.22
N VAL A 261 -12.80 -0.13 7.74
CA VAL A 261 -12.33 -1.48 7.40
C VAL A 261 -11.38 -1.98 8.47
N VAL A 262 -11.95 -2.54 9.53
CA VAL A 262 -11.21 -3.06 10.69
C VAL A 262 -11.51 -4.55 10.85
N ALA A 263 -10.53 -5.40 10.49
CA ALA A 263 -10.67 -6.84 10.64
C ALA A 263 -10.58 -7.26 12.13
N PRO A 264 -11.23 -8.39 12.51
CA PRO A 264 -11.78 -9.45 11.66
C PRO A 264 -13.18 -9.20 11.11
N TYR A 265 -13.72 -8.00 11.21
CA TYR A 265 -15.10 -7.64 10.86
C TYR A 265 -16.14 -8.27 11.78
N ASN A 266 -17.17 -8.95 11.21
CA ASN A 266 -18.18 -9.71 11.96
C ASN A 266 -18.17 -11.18 11.49
N PRO A 267 -17.23 -12.02 11.98
CA PRO A 267 -17.17 -13.43 11.63
C PRO A 267 -18.21 -14.25 12.42
N PHE A 268 -18.79 -15.27 11.78
CA PHE A 268 -19.78 -16.17 12.38
C PHE A 268 -19.83 -17.55 11.72
#